data_0e78a16e1c55c98ef19325ff596d5ea0
#
_entry.id   0e78a16e1c55c98ef19325ff596d5ea0
#
_cell.length_a   1.000
_cell.length_b   1.000
_cell.length_c   1.000
_cell.angle_alpha   90.00
_cell.angle_beta   90.00
_cell.angle_gamma   90.00
#
_symmetry.space_group_name_H-M   'P 1'
#
loop_
_entity.id
_entity.type
_entity.pdbx_description
1 polymer ?
#
loop_
_entity_poly.entity_id
_entity_poly.type
_entity_poly.pdbx_seq_one_letter_code
_entity_poly.pdbx_strand_id
1 'polypeptide(L)'
;CHKLGFESYRKFQLALARDVMEQQEAEKSHAAAQPDRMRSILQKFLINKQEEVRATVQALDADQLRAALACLNAAHVVEVAAASHNLSIALEASVKFGSLGKRCVASAIPEKTRAFAATLTKNDLLLVISGTGRNPALEEVARLARENGAAILLITSDRHSPLAQQADHVLLASNREQCLIKGDHAPSQLSVLLVIEVLY
;
A
#
# COMPACT_ATOMS: atom_id res chain seq x y z
N CYS A 1 5.93 13.57 -22.36
CA CYS A 1 4.74 14.26 -22.85
C CYS A 1 5.05 15.05 -24.14
N HIS A 2 6.09 15.91 -24.19
CA HIS A 2 6.46 16.67 -25.41
C HIS A 2 6.79 15.80 -26.64
N LYS A 3 7.45 14.64 -26.47
CA LYS A 3 7.73 13.69 -27.56
C LYS A 3 6.47 13.01 -28.15
N LEU A 4 5.35 13.06 -27.42
CA LEU A 4 4.06 12.52 -27.83
C LEU A 4 3.06 13.63 -28.23
N GLY A 5 3.52 14.88 -28.40
CA GLY A 5 2.71 15.99 -28.88
C GLY A 5 1.81 16.65 -27.82
N PHE A 6 2.01 16.33 -26.52
CA PHE A 6 1.20 16.92 -25.44
C PHE A 6 1.95 18.04 -24.72
N GLU A 7 1.31 19.20 -24.56
CA GLU A 7 1.86 20.39 -23.90
C GLU A 7 2.14 20.19 -22.40
N SER A 8 1.45 19.26 -21.73
CA SER A 8 1.65 18.94 -20.33
C SER A 8 1.26 17.49 -20.01
N TYR A 9 1.78 16.96 -18.90
CA TYR A 9 1.41 15.65 -18.37
C TYR A 9 -0.10 15.55 -18.08
N ARG A 10 -0.69 16.64 -17.59
CA ARG A 10 -2.15 16.70 -17.31
C ARG A 10 -2.99 16.62 -18.60
N LYS A 11 -2.55 17.25 -19.72
CA LYS A 11 -3.21 17.12 -21.02
C LYS A 11 -3.06 15.70 -21.59
N PHE A 12 -1.91 15.07 -21.40
CA PHE A 12 -1.70 13.66 -21.76
C PHE A 12 -2.64 12.72 -20.97
N GLN A 13 -2.73 12.90 -19.64
CA GLN A 13 -3.66 12.11 -18.81
C GLN A 13 -5.12 12.31 -19.21
N LEU A 14 -5.52 13.54 -19.52
CA LEU A 14 -6.89 13.85 -19.98
C LEU A 14 -7.20 13.23 -21.35
N ALA A 15 -6.25 13.27 -22.30
CA ALA A 15 -6.41 12.63 -23.60
C ALA A 15 -6.49 11.11 -23.47
N LEU A 16 -5.61 10.50 -22.67
CA LEU A 16 -5.64 9.06 -22.40
C LEU A 16 -6.96 8.63 -21.72
N ALA A 17 -7.44 9.42 -20.76
CA ALA A 17 -8.73 9.16 -20.12
C ALA A 17 -9.90 9.28 -21.10
N ARG A 18 -9.80 10.21 -22.07
CA ARG A 18 -10.80 10.41 -23.12
C ARG A 18 -10.82 9.26 -24.11
N ASP A 19 -9.66 8.81 -24.59
CA ASP A 19 -9.53 7.63 -25.47
C ASP A 19 -10.09 6.35 -24.82
N VAL A 20 -9.79 6.15 -23.52
CA VAL A 20 -10.36 5.03 -22.76
C VAL A 20 -11.89 5.15 -22.62
N MET A 21 -12.42 6.38 -22.44
CA MET A 21 -13.88 6.60 -22.38
C MET A 21 -14.54 6.42 -23.75
N GLU A 22 -13.93 6.90 -24.84
CA GLU A 22 -14.45 6.74 -26.21
C GLU A 22 -14.43 5.27 -26.64
N GLN A 23 -13.41 4.50 -26.27
CA GLN A 23 -13.39 3.05 -26.46
C GLN A 23 -14.48 2.33 -25.64
N GLN A 24 -14.74 2.78 -24.41
CA GLN A 24 -15.82 2.25 -23.58
C GLN A 24 -17.21 2.65 -24.11
N GLU A 25 -17.37 3.82 -24.72
CA GLU A 25 -18.64 4.24 -25.35
C GLU A 25 -18.89 3.53 -26.69
N ALA A 26 -17.86 3.26 -27.47
CA ALA A 26 -17.97 2.45 -28.68
C ALA A 26 -18.37 0.99 -28.35
N GLU A 27 -17.84 0.42 -27.25
CA GLU A 27 -18.28 -0.88 -26.73
C GLU A 27 -19.71 -0.87 -26.17
N LYS A 28 -20.20 0.29 -25.71
CA LYS A 28 -21.61 0.46 -25.23
C LYS A 28 -22.65 0.51 -26.34
N SER A 29 -22.26 0.84 -27.58
CA SER A 29 -23.19 0.95 -28.71
C SER A 29 -23.66 -0.40 -29.28
N HIS A 30 -23.01 -1.51 -28.91
CA HIS A 30 -23.52 -2.85 -29.17
C HIS A 30 -24.29 -3.35 -27.95
N ALA A 31 -25.60 -3.18 -27.97
CA ALA A 31 -26.56 -3.58 -26.94
C ALA A 31 -26.53 -5.11 -26.73
N ALA A 32 -25.56 -5.59 -25.95
CA ALA A 32 -25.59 -6.93 -25.38
C ALA A 32 -26.51 -6.94 -24.15
N ALA A 33 -27.24 -8.01 -23.94
CA ALA A 33 -28.18 -8.21 -22.85
C ALA A 33 -27.50 -7.99 -21.48
N GLN A 34 -28.23 -7.43 -20.49
CA GLN A 34 -27.73 -7.09 -19.14
C GLN A 34 -26.85 -8.19 -18.47
N PRO A 35 -27.12 -9.50 -18.62
CA PRO A 35 -26.28 -10.57 -18.07
C PRO A 35 -24.85 -10.60 -18.59
N ASP A 36 -24.65 -10.28 -19.88
CA ASP A 36 -23.31 -10.26 -20.49
C ASP A 36 -22.46 -9.09 -20.03
N ARG A 37 -23.08 -7.95 -19.74
CA ARG A 37 -22.37 -6.78 -19.22
C ARG A 37 -21.82 -7.02 -17.82
N MET A 38 -22.60 -7.61 -16.92
CA MET A 38 -22.15 -7.92 -15.56
C MET A 38 -21.02 -8.95 -15.59
N ARG A 39 -21.15 -10.00 -16.41
CA ARG A 39 -20.09 -11.01 -16.59
C ARG A 39 -18.80 -10.39 -17.10
N SER A 40 -18.88 -9.47 -18.07
CA SER A 40 -17.72 -8.74 -18.59
C SER A 40 -17.03 -7.88 -17.52
N ILE A 41 -17.82 -7.17 -16.67
CA ILE A 41 -17.30 -6.39 -15.55
C ILE A 41 -16.57 -7.30 -14.55
N LEU A 42 -17.18 -8.41 -14.16
CA LEU A 42 -16.55 -9.37 -13.23
C LEU A 42 -15.26 -9.96 -13.80
N GLN A 43 -15.24 -10.26 -15.09
CA GLN A 43 -14.06 -10.78 -15.77
C GLN A 43 -12.91 -9.76 -15.81
N LYS A 44 -13.21 -8.49 -16.15
CA LYS A 44 -12.23 -7.39 -16.09
C LYS A 44 -11.71 -7.17 -14.67
N PHE A 45 -12.61 -7.21 -13.68
CA PHE A 45 -12.22 -7.11 -12.26
C PHE A 45 -11.27 -8.24 -11.85
N LEU A 46 -11.60 -9.50 -12.21
CA LEU A 46 -10.75 -10.65 -11.92
C LEU A 46 -9.35 -10.48 -12.51
N ILE A 47 -9.26 -10.13 -13.80
CA ILE A 47 -7.99 -9.92 -14.50
C ILE A 47 -7.15 -8.83 -13.78
N ASN A 48 -7.78 -7.70 -13.44
CA ASN A 48 -7.09 -6.61 -12.75
C ASN A 48 -6.55 -7.05 -11.37
N LYS A 49 -7.33 -7.82 -10.62
CA LYS A 49 -6.90 -8.32 -9.30
C LYS A 49 -5.81 -9.38 -9.40
N GLN A 50 -5.87 -10.25 -10.39
CA GLN A 50 -4.80 -11.20 -10.67
C GLN A 50 -3.48 -10.50 -11.02
N GLU A 51 -3.55 -9.45 -11.84
CA GLU A 51 -2.37 -8.64 -12.19
C GLU A 51 -1.80 -7.87 -10.99
N GLU A 52 -2.66 -7.34 -10.11
CA GLU A 52 -2.25 -6.67 -8.86
C GLU A 52 -1.48 -7.64 -7.95
N VAL A 53 -2.03 -8.84 -7.74
CA VAL A 53 -1.38 -9.91 -6.96
C VAL A 53 -0.05 -10.30 -7.59
N ARG A 54 -0.03 -10.59 -8.90
CA ARG A 54 1.19 -10.98 -9.63
C ARG A 54 2.26 -9.90 -9.52
N ALA A 55 1.92 -8.64 -9.78
CA ALA A 55 2.85 -7.53 -9.72
C ALA A 55 3.42 -7.31 -8.32
N THR A 56 2.61 -7.52 -7.27
CA THR A 56 3.07 -7.43 -5.89
C THR A 56 4.08 -8.54 -5.58
N VAL A 57 3.76 -9.80 -5.90
CA VAL A 57 4.67 -10.93 -5.68
C VAL A 57 5.98 -10.75 -6.44
N GLN A 58 5.94 -10.26 -7.70
CA GLN A 58 7.14 -9.99 -8.49
C GLN A 58 7.98 -8.81 -7.97
N ALA A 59 7.35 -7.86 -7.28
CA ALA A 59 8.04 -6.70 -6.70
C ALA A 59 8.68 -7.01 -5.34
N LEU A 60 8.28 -8.09 -4.68
CA LEU A 60 8.87 -8.54 -3.43
C LEU A 60 10.24 -9.16 -3.70
N ASP A 61 11.27 -8.48 -3.21
CA ASP A 61 12.64 -8.98 -3.21
C ASP A 61 12.82 -10.00 -2.08
N ALA A 62 13.36 -11.18 -2.41
CA ALA A 62 13.48 -12.28 -1.45
C ALA A 62 14.46 -11.97 -0.30
N ASP A 63 15.51 -11.19 -0.54
CA ASP A 63 16.47 -10.82 0.50
C ASP A 63 15.90 -9.76 1.43
N GLN A 64 15.19 -8.77 0.87
CA GLN A 64 14.46 -7.77 1.65
C GLN A 64 13.35 -8.44 2.49
N LEU A 65 12.61 -9.38 1.91
CA LEU A 65 11.58 -10.12 2.64
C LEU A 65 12.19 -10.94 3.79
N ARG A 66 13.29 -11.63 3.55
CA ARG A 66 14.00 -12.41 4.60
C ARG A 66 14.52 -11.50 5.72
N ALA A 67 15.06 -10.34 5.38
CA ALA A 67 15.51 -9.35 6.36
C ALA A 67 14.33 -8.77 7.16
N ALA A 68 13.22 -8.44 6.52
CA ALA A 68 12.00 -7.97 7.16
C ALA A 68 11.44 -9.02 8.14
N LEU A 69 11.38 -10.29 7.74
CA LEU A 69 10.94 -11.39 8.61
C LEU A 69 11.89 -11.58 9.79
N ALA A 70 13.19 -11.51 9.59
CA ALA A 70 14.16 -11.60 10.68
C ALA A 70 13.98 -10.45 11.68
N CYS A 71 13.78 -9.23 11.19
CA CYS A 71 13.52 -8.05 12.01
C CYS A 71 12.20 -8.17 12.80
N LEU A 72 11.12 -8.59 12.15
CA LEU A 72 9.82 -8.84 12.78
C LEU A 72 9.95 -9.93 13.86
N ASN A 73 10.67 -11.00 13.60
CA ASN A 73 10.87 -12.08 14.55
C ASN A 73 11.72 -11.67 15.77
N ALA A 74 12.74 -10.84 15.57
CA ALA A 74 13.62 -10.38 16.64
C ALA A 74 12.96 -9.31 17.54
N ALA A 75 11.99 -8.57 17.03
CA ALA A 75 11.36 -7.47 17.75
C ALA A 75 10.65 -7.93 19.03
N HIS A 76 10.87 -7.20 20.13
CA HIS A 76 10.16 -7.41 21.41
C HIS A 76 8.74 -6.87 21.31
N VAL A 77 8.59 -5.68 20.73
CA VAL A 77 7.29 -5.03 20.46
C VAL A 77 7.26 -4.60 19.02
N VAL A 78 6.11 -4.75 18.39
CA VAL A 78 5.84 -4.26 17.04
C VAL A 78 4.72 -3.24 17.09
N GLU A 79 4.99 -2.00 16.70
CA GLU A 79 3.95 -1.03 16.42
C GLU A 79 3.63 -1.05 14.93
N VAL A 80 2.34 -1.17 14.60
CA VAL A 80 1.88 -1.05 13.21
C VAL A 80 1.20 0.30 13.03
N ALA A 81 1.83 1.18 12.28
CA ALA A 81 1.37 2.53 12.01
C ALA A 81 0.81 2.66 10.60
N ALA A 82 -0.37 3.19 10.46
CA ALA A 82 -1.01 3.49 9.19
C ALA A 82 -1.95 4.70 9.31
N ALA A 83 -2.37 5.23 8.17
CA ALA A 83 -3.33 6.31 8.09
C ALA A 83 -4.44 6.00 7.09
N SER A 84 -5.59 6.67 7.25
CA SER A 84 -6.74 6.59 6.37
C SER A 84 -7.21 5.13 6.15
N HIS A 85 -7.43 4.73 4.90
CA HIS A 85 -7.94 3.40 4.54
C HIS A 85 -7.02 2.23 4.94
N ASN A 86 -5.70 2.45 5.06
CA ASN A 86 -4.77 1.39 5.48
C ASN A 86 -4.83 1.07 6.98
N LEU A 87 -5.57 1.87 7.77
CA LEU A 87 -5.70 1.65 9.19
C LEU A 87 -6.37 0.31 9.52
N SER A 88 -7.35 -0.11 8.71
CA SER A 88 -7.99 -1.43 8.87
C SER A 88 -6.99 -2.57 8.75
N ILE A 89 -6.04 -2.45 7.81
CA ILE A 89 -4.98 -3.46 7.63
C ILE A 89 -3.99 -3.44 8.79
N ALA A 90 -3.66 -2.26 9.31
CA ALA A 90 -2.78 -2.15 10.47
C ALA A 90 -3.37 -2.83 11.72
N LEU A 91 -4.67 -2.63 11.95
CA LEU A 91 -5.40 -3.30 13.03
C LEU A 91 -5.43 -4.81 12.83
N GLU A 92 -5.76 -5.27 11.62
CA GLU A 92 -5.74 -6.70 11.27
C GLU A 92 -4.34 -7.32 11.43
N ALA A 93 -3.28 -6.65 10.96
CA ALA A 93 -1.90 -7.09 11.13
C ALA A 93 -1.54 -7.23 12.62
N SER A 94 -1.98 -6.31 13.47
CA SER A 94 -1.72 -6.39 14.91
C SER A 94 -2.36 -7.62 15.55
N VAL A 95 -3.56 -8.00 15.12
CA VAL A 95 -4.26 -9.21 15.58
C VAL A 95 -3.54 -10.46 15.07
N LYS A 96 -3.18 -10.52 13.76
CA LYS A 96 -2.47 -11.64 13.16
C LYS A 96 -1.13 -11.89 13.86
N PHE A 97 -0.27 -10.90 13.94
CA PHE A 97 1.03 -11.04 14.61
C PHE A 97 0.89 -11.33 16.11
N GLY A 98 -0.16 -10.78 16.76
CA GLY A 98 -0.52 -11.10 18.12
C GLY A 98 -0.86 -12.57 18.31
N SER A 99 -1.55 -13.20 17.36
CA SER A 99 -1.90 -14.65 17.41
C SER A 99 -0.65 -15.54 17.30
N LEU A 100 0.45 -15.05 16.73
CA LEU A 100 1.76 -15.72 16.72
C LEU A 100 2.58 -15.46 17.99
N GLY A 101 2.01 -14.81 19.00
CA GLY A 101 2.69 -14.49 20.25
C GLY A 101 3.52 -13.22 20.23
N LYS A 102 3.46 -12.40 19.16
CA LYS A 102 4.12 -11.09 19.10
C LYS A 102 3.36 -10.05 19.93
N ARG A 103 4.09 -9.26 20.68
CA ARG A 103 3.53 -8.07 21.34
C ARG A 103 3.34 -6.98 20.30
N CYS A 104 2.16 -6.97 19.68
CA CYS A 104 1.87 -6.11 18.55
C CYS A 104 0.77 -5.09 18.91
N VAL A 105 0.97 -3.83 18.51
CA VAL A 105 0.05 -2.72 18.80
C VAL A 105 -0.25 -1.98 17.50
N ALA A 106 -1.53 -1.63 17.32
CA ALA A 106 -1.97 -0.67 16.32
C ALA A 106 -3.06 0.22 16.94
N SER A 107 -3.15 1.47 16.53
CA SER A 107 -4.14 2.40 17.05
C SER A 107 -4.83 3.18 15.94
N ALA A 108 -6.15 3.37 16.09
CA ALA A 108 -6.92 4.26 15.24
C ALA A 108 -6.78 5.75 15.66
N ILE A 109 -6.10 6.02 16.76
CA ILE A 109 -5.91 7.37 17.30
C ILE A 109 -4.49 7.82 16.97
N PRO A 110 -4.30 8.84 16.10
CA PRO A 110 -2.97 9.26 15.65
C PRO A 110 -2.04 9.68 16.80
N GLU A 111 -2.59 10.34 17.83
CA GLU A 111 -1.85 10.79 19.00
C GLU A 111 -1.29 9.60 19.80
N LYS A 112 -2.05 8.49 19.89
CA LYS A 112 -1.57 7.26 20.54
C LYS A 112 -0.45 6.60 19.74
N THR A 113 -0.60 6.49 18.41
CA THR A 113 0.45 5.99 17.53
C THR A 113 1.72 6.81 17.69
N ARG A 114 1.62 8.15 17.64
CA ARG A 114 2.76 9.03 17.83
C ARG A 114 3.40 8.89 19.22
N ALA A 115 2.60 8.85 20.28
CA ALA A 115 3.10 8.70 21.65
C ALA A 115 3.78 7.34 21.84
N PHE A 116 3.24 6.27 21.26
CA PHE A 116 3.81 4.93 21.37
C PHE A 116 5.13 4.82 20.59
N ALA A 117 5.21 5.37 19.37
CA ALA A 117 6.44 5.42 18.59
C ALA A 117 7.61 6.09 19.34
N ALA A 118 7.30 7.12 20.14
CA ALA A 118 8.29 7.79 20.99
C ALA A 118 8.80 6.92 22.17
N THR A 119 8.17 5.77 22.44
CA THR A 119 8.58 4.83 23.50
C THR A 119 9.29 3.59 22.96
N LEU A 120 9.33 3.39 21.64
CA LEU A 120 10.03 2.29 21.03
C LEU A 120 11.54 2.39 21.30
N THR A 121 12.19 1.25 21.30
CA THR A 121 13.63 1.12 21.56
C THR A 121 14.33 0.36 20.42
N LYS A 122 15.64 0.24 20.49
CA LYS A 122 16.44 -0.54 19.52
C LYS A 122 16.06 -2.02 19.42
N ASN A 123 15.28 -2.54 20.34
CA ASN A 123 14.79 -3.91 20.36
C ASN A 123 13.38 -4.04 19.76
N ASP A 124 12.81 -2.96 19.27
CA ASP A 124 11.43 -2.89 18.81
C ASP A 124 11.37 -2.56 17.31
N LEU A 125 10.22 -2.81 16.71
CA LEU A 125 9.97 -2.57 15.30
C LEU A 125 8.77 -1.62 15.11
N LEU A 126 8.95 -0.60 14.30
CA LEU A 126 7.87 0.16 13.69
C LEU A 126 7.58 -0.38 12.29
N LEU A 127 6.40 -0.99 12.10
CA LEU A 127 5.89 -1.36 10.78
C LEU A 127 4.98 -0.24 10.27
N VAL A 128 5.38 0.45 9.21
CA VAL A 128 4.61 1.53 8.59
C VAL A 128 3.92 1.02 7.33
N ILE A 129 2.62 1.26 7.21
CA ILE A 129 1.84 0.98 6.01
C ILE A 129 1.42 2.31 5.36
N SER A 130 2.02 2.64 4.23
CA SER A 130 1.75 3.88 3.51
C SER A 130 1.86 3.68 1.99
N GLY A 131 0.72 3.64 1.29
CA GLY A 131 0.70 3.36 -0.16
C GLY A 131 1.62 4.30 -0.95
N THR A 132 1.56 5.60 -0.73
CA THR A 132 2.42 6.59 -1.41
C THR A 132 3.76 6.83 -0.71
N GLY A 133 3.89 6.43 0.55
CA GLY A 133 5.05 6.76 1.38
C GLY A 133 5.23 8.26 1.66
N ARG A 134 4.17 9.06 1.49
CA ARG A 134 4.16 10.53 1.58
C ARG A 134 3.05 11.00 2.52
N ASN A 135 3.17 10.67 3.78
CA ASN A 135 2.22 11.10 4.79
C ASN A 135 2.98 11.78 5.94
N PRO A 136 2.85 13.09 6.13
CA PRO A 136 3.62 13.84 7.13
C PRO A 136 3.45 13.31 8.56
N ALA A 137 2.26 12.84 8.92
CA ALA A 137 2.03 12.26 10.25
C ALA A 137 2.78 10.94 10.45
N LEU A 138 2.83 10.08 9.42
CA LEU A 138 3.60 8.83 9.47
C LEU A 138 5.11 9.08 9.37
N GLU A 139 5.54 10.12 8.65
CA GLU A 139 6.95 10.55 8.61
C GLU A 139 7.43 11.00 9.99
N GLU A 140 6.59 11.73 10.74
CA GLU A 140 6.88 12.12 12.11
C GLU A 140 6.93 10.90 13.05
N VAL A 141 6.01 9.94 12.91
CA VAL A 141 6.01 8.67 13.68
C VAL A 141 7.30 7.89 13.42
N ALA A 142 7.71 7.77 12.14
CA ALA A 142 8.94 7.10 11.76
C ALA A 142 10.19 7.81 12.32
N ARG A 143 10.22 9.14 12.28
CA ARG A 143 11.29 9.94 12.86
C ARG A 143 11.45 9.70 14.37
N LEU A 144 10.34 9.72 15.12
CA LEU A 144 10.36 9.46 16.58
C LEU A 144 10.89 8.05 16.91
N ALA A 145 10.42 7.04 16.19
CA ALA A 145 10.91 5.66 16.37
C ALA A 145 12.41 5.54 16.07
N ARG A 146 12.86 6.19 14.98
CA ARG A 146 14.27 6.20 14.58
C ARG A 146 15.17 6.90 15.61
N GLU A 147 14.75 8.01 16.19
CA GLU A 147 15.52 8.72 17.23
C GLU A 147 15.76 7.86 18.47
N ASN A 148 14.87 6.91 18.75
CA ASN A 148 15.00 5.94 19.85
C ASN A 148 15.69 4.63 19.39
N GLY A 149 16.13 4.56 18.14
CA GLY A 149 16.90 3.43 17.61
C GLY A 149 16.05 2.24 17.16
N ALA A 150 14.72 2.36 17.13
CA ALA A 150 13.85 1.29 16.64
C ALA A 150 14.06 1.04 15.14
N ALA A 151 13.98 -0.23 14.73
CA ALA A 151 13.99 -0.60 13.33
C ALA A 151 12.67 -0.17 12.64
N ILE A 152 12.75 0.18 11.37
CA ILE A 152 11.58 0.62 10.59
C ILE A 152 11.43 -0.27 9.36
N LEU A 153 10.28 -0.95 9.27
CA LEU A 153 9.83 -1.70 8.09
C LEU A 153 8.70 -0.93 7.42
N LEU A 154 8.85 -0.61 6.14
CA LEU A 154 7.84 0.10 5.36
C LEU A 154 7.20 -0.82 4.31
N ILE A 155 5.87 -0.80 4.23
CA ILE A 155 5.10 -1.33 3.10
C ILE A 155 4.57 -0.15 2.29
N THR A 156 5.01 -0.04 1.02
CA THR A 156 4.67 1.09 0.14
C THR A 156 4.67 0.67 -1.33
N SER A 157 4.09 1.49 -2.21
CA SER A 157 4.23 1.34 -3.66
C SER A 157 5.39 2.17 -4.27
N ASP A 158 5.99 3.08 -3.50
CA ASP A 158 7.06 3.98 -3.94
C ASP A 158 8.32 3.83 -3.08
N ARG A 159 9.33 3.10 -3.62
CA ARG A 159 10.63 2.90 -2.95
C ARG A 159 11.47 4.17 -2.82
N HIS A 160 11.11 5.24 -3.50
CA HIS A 160 11.81 6.53 -3.48
C HIS A 160 11.09 7.59 -2.65
N SER A 161 10.05 7.18 -1.92
CA SER A 161 9.28 8.07 -1.06
C SER A 161 10.07 8.56 0.17
N PRO A 162 9.66 9.67 0.79
CA PRO A 162 10.29 10.17 2.03
C PRO A 162 10.32 9.12 3.15
N LEU A 163 9.24 8.35 3.33
CA LEU A 163 9.22 7.25 4.31
C LEU A 163 10.18 6.12 3.95
N ALA A 164 10.36 5.81 2.66
CA ALA A 164 11.30 4.78 2.23
C ALA A 164 12.76 5.18 2.53
N GLN A 165 13.08 6.46 2.52
CA GLN A 165 14.41 6.97 2.90
C GLN A 165 14.67 6.85 4.41
N GLN A 166 13.62 6.77 5.21
CA GLN A 166 13.71 6.57 6.66
C GLN A 166 13.63 5.09 7.06
N ALA A 167 13.25 4.18 6.18
CA ALA A 167 13.05 2.77 6.49
C ALA A 167 14.36 1.97 6.36
N ASP A 168 14.54 0.99 7.24
CA ASP A 168 15.63 0.00 7.16
C ASP A 168 15.30 -1.10 6.15
N HIS A 169 14.00 -1.45 6.06
CA HIS A 169 13.48 -2.43 5.13
C HIS A 169 12.26 -1.87 4.39
N VAL A 170 12.19 -2.10 3.08
CA VAL A 170 11.07 -1.66 2.24
C VAL A 170 10.51 -2.83 1.47
N LEU A 171 9.25 -3.16 1.71
CA LEU A 171 8.49 -4.13 0.94
C LEU A 171 7.54 -3.42 -0.02
N LEU A 172 7.61 -3.77 -1.29
CA LEU A 172 6.79 -3.13 -2.31
C LEU A 172 5.45 -3.82 -2.47
N ALA A 173 4.38 -3.08 -2.22
CA ALA A 173 3.01 -3.44 -2.55
C ALA A 173 2.61 -2.71 -3.84
N SER A 174 2.36 -3.44 -4.92
CA SER A 174 2.02 -2.83 -6.21
C SER A 174 0.65 -2.14 -6.12
N ASN A 175 0.65 -0.82 -6.31
CA ASN A 175 -0.59 -0.05 -6.39
C ASN A 175 -0.90 0.22 -7.86
N ARG A 176 -1.71 -0.65 -8.48
CA ARG A 176 -2.26 -0.45 -9.82
C ARG A 176 -3.67 0.11 -9.69
N GLU A 177 -3.77 1.38 -9.32
CA GLU A 177 -5.04 2.07 -9.39
C GLU A 177 -5.43 2.31 -10.84
N GLN A 178 -6.41 1.55 -11.30
CA GLN A 178 -7.23 1.99 -12.42
C GLN A 178 -8.33 2.89 -11.85
N CYS A 179 -8.18 4.19 -12.08
CA CYS A 179 -9.20 5.17 -11.76
C CYS A 179 -10.40 4.94 -12.71
N LEU A 180 -11.29 4.01 -12.36
CA LEU A 180 -12.48 3.67 -13.17
C LEU A 180 -13.60 4.69 -13.03
N ILE A 181 -13.52 5.62 -12.06
CA ILE A 181 -14.54 6.63 -11.79
C ILE A 181 -13.86 7.94 -11.38
N LYS A 182 -14.35 9.09 -11.82
CA LYS A 182 -13.88 10.41 -11.38
C LYS A 182 -14.22 10.62 -9.90
N GLY A 183 -13.23 10.80 -9.05
CA GLY A 183 -13.40 11.10 -7.62
C GLY A 183 -12.22 10.62 -6.78
N ASP A 184 -12.17 11.02 -5.51
CA ASP A 184 -11.23 10.51 -4.52
C ASP A 184 -11.64 9.08 -4.12
N HIS A 185 -11.05 8.09 -4.78
CA HIS A 185 -11.29 6.68 -4.45
C HIS A 185 -10.18 6.17 -3.56
N ALA A 186 -10.57 5.42 -2.55
CA ALA A 186 -9.61 4.66 -1.76
C ALA A 186 -8.91 3.64 -2.66
N PRO A 187 -7.57 3.60 -2.66
CA PRO A 187 -6.80 2.63 -3.42
C PRO A 187 -7.12 1.20 -3.00
N SER A 188 -6.84 0.25 -3.88
CA SER A 188 -6.94 -1.17 -3.53
C SER A 188 -6.05 -1.50 -2.35
N GLN A 189 -6.60 -2.22 -1.39
CA GLN A 189 -5.86 -2.69 -0.22
C GLN A 189 -5.27 -4.10 -0.41
N LEU A 190 -5.61 -4.75 -1.53
CA LEU A 190 -5.26 -6.15 -1.78
C LEU A 190 -3.74 -6.39 -1.76
N SER A 191 -2.98 -5.52 -2.40
CA SER A 191 -1.52 -5.63 -2.46
C SER A 191 -0.86 -5.49 -1.09
N VAL A 192 -1.34 -4.57 -0.26
CA VAL A 192 -0.84 -4.39 1.11
C VAL A 192 -1.22 -5.58 1.98
N LEU A 193 -2.47 -6.03 1.88
CA LEU A 193 -2.95 -7.21 2.60
C LEU A 193 -2.13 -8.46 2.22
N LEU A 194 -1.82 -8.64 0.94
CA LEU A 194 -0.97 -9.73 0.46
C LEU A 194 0.42 -9.70 1.12
N VAL A 195 1.04 -8.53 1.23
CA VAL A 195 2.35 -8.40 1.91
C VAL A 195 2.23 -8.77 3.39
N ILE A 196 1.15 -8.37 4.08
CA ILE A 196 0.90 -8.77 5.48
C ILE A 196 0.71 -10.29 5.58
N GLU A 197 -0.01 -10.93 4.64
CA GLU A 197 -0.19 -12.39 4.60
C GLU A 197 1.14 -13.14 4.39
N VAL A 198 2.06 -12.57 3.60
CA VAL A 198 3.39 -13.15 3.38
C VAL A 198 4.29 -13.00 4.61
N LEU A 199 4.10 -11.95 5.40
CA LEU A 199 4.83 -11.74 6.67
C LEU A 199 4.27 -12.57 7.84
N TYR A 200 3.01 -12.99 7.74
CA TYR A 200 2.32 -13.84 8.72
C TYR A 200 2.66 -15.31 8.54
#